data_bd4cbbc9b04b487e5a8e305a3c0e5a96
#
_entry.id   bd4cbbc9b04b487e5a8e305a3c0e5a96
#
_cell.length_a   1.000
_cell.length_b   1.000
_cell.length_c   1.000
_cell.angle_alpha   90.00
_cell.angle_beta   90.00
_cell.angle_gamma   90.00
#
_symmetry.space_group_name_H-M   'P 1'
#
loop_
_entity.id
_entity.type
_entity.pdbx_description
1 polymer ?
#
loop_
_entity_poly.entity_id
_entity_poly.type
_entity_poly.pdbx_seq_one_letter_code
_entity_poly.pdbx_strand_id
1 'polypeptide(L)'
;MANTSRAIVREAIHRRIRRKVNGSGERPRLAVYRSLNHIYAQLVDDQLGKTIVSASTTEKDLRGTTGGNLEAARRIGKAIAERALEKGISRVVFDRGGYLYHGRIKALTDAAREAGLNKNELIAREEEAAEAQTEANVEVKAERKPRKKTKEKQ
;
A
#
# COMPACT_ATOMS: atom_id res chain seq x y z
N MET A 1 1.22 32.55 15.20
CA MET A 1 1.52 31.52 14.17
C MET A 1 0.21 30.90 13.73
N ALA A 2 -0.10 30.93 12.44
CA ALA A 2 -1.35 30.37 11.94
C ALA A 2 -1.36 28.86 12.10
N ASN A 3 -2.34 28.35 12.84
CA ASN A 3 -2.52 26.91 13.07
C ASN A 3 -3.02 26.27 11.77
N THR A 4 -2.09 25.76 10.96
CA THR A 4 -2.42 25.18 9.65
C THR A 4 -3.29 23.95 9.83
N SER A 5 -4.53 23.99 9.35
CA SER A 5 -5.47 22.87 9.43
C SER A 5 -4.87 21.59 8.84
N ARG A 6 -5.06 20.44 9.53
CA ARG A 6 -4.64 19.12 9.03
C ARG A 6 -5.15 18.80 7.63
N ALA A 7 -6.29 19.38 7.24
CA ALA A 7 -6.85 19.24 5.91
C ALA A 7 -5.97 19.93 4.85
N ILE A 8 -5.51 21.15 5.10
CA ILE A 8 -4.64 21.91 4.20
C ILE A 8 -3.30 21.20 3.99
N VAL A 9 -2.70 20.71 5.09
CA VAL A 9 -1.44 19.93 5.02
C VAL A 9 -1.64 18.68 4.17
N ARG A 10 -2.72 17.93 4.40
CA ARG A 10 -3.02 16.73 3.62
C ARG A 10 -3.22 17.05 2.13
N GLU A 11 -3.93 18.11 1.81
CA GLU A 11 -4.14 18.56 0.44
C GLU A 11 -2.82 18.92 -0.25
N ALA A 12 -1.94 19.63 0.42
CA ALA A 12 -0.61 19.96 -0.10
C ALA A 12 0.23 18.70 -0.37
N ILE A 13 0.18 17.71 0.54
CA ILE A 13 0.84 16.42 0.37
C ILE A 13 0.22 15.66 -0.81
N HIS A 14 -1.10 15.60 -0.92
CA HIS A 14 -1.80 14.94 -2.01
C HIS A 14 -1.46 15.57 -3.36
N ARG A 15 -1.43 16.91 -3.46
CA ARG A 15 -1.03 17.63 -4.66
C ARG A 15 0.41 17.30 -5.08
N ARG A 16 1.33 17.16 -4.12
CA ARG A 16 2.71 16.72 -4.38
C ARG A 16 2.78 15.28 -4.88
N ILE A 17 2.00 14.37 -4.29
CA ILE A 17 1.93 12.96 -4.70
C ILE A 17 1.40 12.86 -6.13
N ARG A 18 0.34 13.61 -6.47
CA ARG A 18 -0.29 13.60 -7.80
C ARG A 18 0.62 14.07 -8.94
N ARG A 19 1.70 14.79 -8.65
CA ARG A 19 2.72 15.13 -9.66
C ARG A 19 3.56 13.92 -10.08
N LYS A 20 3.65 12.88 -9.24
CA LYS A 20 4.48 11.68 -9.46
C LYS A 20 3.65 10.42 -9.73
N VAL A 21 2.43 10.39 -9.22
CA VAL A 21 1.53 9.23 -9.26
C VAL A 21 0.41 9.50 -10.25
N ASN A 22 0.47 8.81 -11.39
CA ASN A 22 -0.55 8.82 -12.44
C ASN A 22 -0.94 7.38 -12.76
N GLY A 23 -2.23 7.17 -13.03
CA GLY A 23 -2.77 5.90 -13.51
C GLY A 23 -2.88 5.88 -15.02
N SER A 24 -2.66 4.72 -15.61
CA SER A 24 -2.92 4.42 -17.02
C SER A 24 -3.91 3.28 -17.15
N GLY A 25 -4.40 2.99 -18.37
CA GLY A 25 -5.30 1.86 -18.59
C GLY A 25 -4.72 0.51 -18.17
N GLU A 26 -3.42 0.30 -18.33
CA GLU A 26 -2.72 -0.94 -17.92
C GLU A 26 -2.39 -0.98 -16.43
N ARG A 27 -2.13 0.18 -15.83
CA ARG A 27 -1.78 0.33 -14.42
C ARG A 27 -2.54 1.51 -13.82
N PRO A 28 -3.84 1.35 -13.55
CA PRO A 28 -4.68 2.42 -13.02
C PRO A 28 -4.27 2.80 -11.59
N ARG A 29 -4.64 4.01 -11.21
CA ARG A 29 -4.39 4.52 -9.88
C ARG A 29 -5.50 4.11 -8.92
N LEU A 30 -5.14 3.40 -7.86
CA LEU A 30 -6.04 3.11 -6.74
C LEU A 30 -6.07 4.30 -5.79
N ALA A 31 -7.05 5.16 -5.96
CA ALA A 31 -7.31 6.30 -5.10
C ALA A 31 -8.13 5.88 -3.88
N VAL A 32 -7.65 6.22 -2.68
CA VAL A 32 -8.34 5.93 -1.42
C VAL A 32 -8.75 7.23 -0.74
N TYR A 33 -10.04 7.33 -0.40
CA TYR A 33 -10.57 8.42 0.40
C TYR A 33 -11.18 7.90 1.70
N ARG A 34 -10.87 8.57 2.80
CA ARG A 34 -11.33 8.22 4.14
C ARG A 34 -12.10 9.38 4.77
N SER A 35 -13.36 9.14 5.10
CA SER A 35 -14.15 10.00 5.97
C SER A 35 -14.14 9.50 7.42
N LEU A 36 -14.91 10.14 8.30
CA LEU A 36 -15.11 9.68 9.68
C LEU A 36 -15.78 8.28 9.70
N ASN A 37 -16.89 8.15 8.98
CA ASN A 37 -17.77 6.98 9.04
C ASN A 37 -17.61 6.01 7.86
N HIS A 38 -16.95 6.44 6.77
CA HIS A 38 -16.87 5.67 5.53
C HIS A 38 -15.48 5.66 4.93
N ILE A 39 -15.21 4.65 4.10
CA ILE A 39 -14.01 4.55 3.28
C ILE A 39 -14.42 4.25 1.84
N TYR A 40 -13.68 4.81 0.88
CA TYR A 40 -13.91 4.70 -0.55
C TYR A 40 -12.61 4.32 -1.25
N ALA A 41 -12.70 3.41 -2.21
CA ALA A 41 -11.61 3.02 -3.09
C ALA A 41 -12.07 3.13 -4.54
N GLN A 42 -11.24 3.70 -5.41
CA GLN A 42 -11.52 3.87 -6.83
C GLN A 42 -10.29 3.57 -7.65
N LEU A 43 -10.44 2.78 -8.70
CA LEU A 43 -9.44 2.61 -9.75
C LEU A 43 -9.71 3.62 -10.85
N VAL A 44 -8.77 4.52 -11.04
CA VAL A 44 -8.89 5.65 -11.97
C VAL A 44 -7.82 5.55 -13.05
N ASP A 45 -8.25 5.63 -14.29
CA ASP A 45 -7.40 5.93 -15.43
C ASP A 45 -7.31 7.46 -15.57
N ASP A 46 -6.12 8.01 -15.27
CA ASP A 46 -5.90 9.45 -15.31
C ASP A 46 -5.72 9.97 -16.74
N GLN A 47 -5.38 9.10 -17.70
CA GLN A 47 -5.23 9.47 -19.11
C GLN A 47 -6.60 9.71 -19.75
N LEU A 48 -7.56 8.84 -19.46
CA LEU A 48 -8.93 8.95 -19.94
C LEU A 48 -9.83 9.75 -18.99
N GLY A 49 -9.36 10.09 -17.78
CA GLY A 49 -10.15 10.74 -16.74
C GLY A 49 -11.35 9.89 -16.26
N LYS A 50 -11.24 8.57 -16.35
CA LYS A 50 -12.35 7.64 -16.10
C LYS A 50 -12.10 6.75 -14.88
N THR A 51 -13.12 6.58 -14.05
CA THR A 51 -13.13 5.56 -12.99
C THR A 51 -13.52 4.22 -13.60
N ILE A 52 -12.63 3.23 -13.50
CA ILE A 52 -12.82 1.88 -14.05
C ILE A 52 -13.64 1.02 -13.10
N VAL A 53 -13.28 1.06 -11.80
CA VAL A 53 -13.91 0.29 -10.73
C VAL A 53 -13.98 1.15 -9.48
N SER A 54 -15.02 0.96 -8.69
CA SER A 54 -15.16 1.57 -7.38
C SER A 54 -15.66 0.56 -6.35
N ALA A 55 -15.34 0.79 -5.07
CA ALA A 55 -15.90 0.10 -3.93
C ALA A 55 -15.99 1.05 -2.73
N SER A 56 -17.08 0.96 -1.98
CA SER A 56 -17.36 1.88 -0.88
C SER A 56 -18.15 1.20 0.22
N THR A 57 -17.92 1.60 1.47
CA THR A 57 -18.73 1.16 2.61
C THR A 57 -20.17 1.71 2.61
N THR A 58 -20.52 2.58 1.67
CA THR A 58 -21.88 3.06 1.46
C THR A 58 -22.72 2.14 0.59
N GLU A 59 -22.10 1.23 -0.17
CA GLU A 59 -22.78 0.25 -1.00
C GLU A 59 -23.56 -0.74 -0.14
N LYS A 60 -24.76 -1.12 -0.58
CA LYS A 60 -25.65 -2.00 0.18
C LYS A 60 -25.00 -3.34 0.52
N ASP A 61 -24.31 -3.93 -0.46
CA ASP A 61 -23.68 -5.26 -0.34
C ASP A 61 -22.42 -5.25 0.53
N LEU A 62 -21.74 -4.12 0.63
CA LEU A 62 -20.51 -3.94 1.39
C LEU A 62 -20.74 -3.24 2.75
N ARG A 63 -21.97 -2.77 2.98
CA ARG A 63 -22.34 -2.09 4.21
C ARG A 63 -22.40 -3.11 5.36
N GLY A 64 -21.51 -2.92 6.34
CA GLY A 64 -21.60 -3.59 7.63
C GLY A 64 -22.27 -2.71 8.68
N THR A 65 -22.21 -3.13 9.96
CA THR A 65 -22.68 -2.35 11.09
C THR A 65 -22.04 -0.97 11.19
N THR A 66 -20.72 -0.87 10.86
CA THR A 66 -19.99 0.40 10.82
C THR A 66 -19.07 0.43 9.61
N GLY A 67 -19.07 1.55 8.86
CA GLY A 67 -18.16 1.75 7.73
C GLY A 67 -16.80 2.36 8.11
N GLY A 68 -16.64 2.75 9.36
CA GLY A 68 -15.47 3.48 9.87
C GLY A 68 -14.43 2.65 10.61
N ASN A 69 -14.54 1.33 10.64
CA ASN A 69 -13.61 0.44 11.33
C ASN A 69 -12.58 -0.21 10.39
N LEU A 70 -11.61 -0.94 10.98
CA LEU A 70 -10.56 -1.65 10.24
C LEU A 70 -11.13 -2.80 9.38
N GLU A 71 -12.14 -3.47 9.89
CA GLU A 71 -12.77 -4.59 9.22
C GLU A 71 -13.50 -4.14 7.95
N ALA A 72 -14.23 -3.01 8.01
CA ALA A 72 -14.82 -2.41 6.83
C ALA A 72 -13.77 -2.03 5.79
N ALA A 73 -12.62 -1.49 6.22
CA ALA A 73 -11.53 -1.16 5.32
C ALA A 73 -10.94 -2.41 4.62
N ARG A 74 -10.80 -3.53 5.33
CA ARG A 74 -10.37 -4.81 4.74
C ARG A 74 -11.39 -5.33 3.73
N ARG A 75 -12.68 -5.29 4.05
CA ARG A 75 -13.74 -5.68 3.09
C ARG A 75 -13.70 -4.87 1.81
N ILE A 76 -13.53 -3.55 1.90
CA ILE A 76 -13.41 -2.69 0.72
C ILE A 76 -12.14 -2.98 -0.06
N GLY A 77 -11.01 -3.24 0.63
CA GLY A 77 -9.76 -3.64 -0.01
C GLY A 77 -9.90 -4.93 -0.82
N LYS A 78 -10.56 -5.93 -0.26
CA LYS A 78 -10.85 -7.19 -0.93
C LYS A 78 -11.80 -6.99 -2.12
N ALA A 79 -12.92 -6.31 -1.92
CA ALA A 79 -13.93 -6.07 -2.96
C ALA A 79 -13.36 -5.28 -4.16
N ILE A 80 -12.54 -4.24 -3.92
CA ILE A 80 -11.93 -3.49 -5.03
C ILE A 80 -10.94 -4.34 -5.82
N ALA A 81 -10.20 -5.23 -5.14
CA ALA A 81 -9.27 -6.14 -5.79
C ALA A 81 -10.01 -7.19 -6.64
N GLU A 82 -11.04 -7.82 -6.12
CA GLU A 82 -11.87 -8.78 -6.84
C GLU A 82 -12.45 -8.15 -8.11
N ARG A 83 -13.08 -6.98 -8.00
CA ARG A 83 -13.63 -6.23 -9.13
C ARG A 83 -12.58 -5.78 -10.15
N ALA A 84 -11.35 -5.51 -9.70
CA ALA A 84 -10.23 -5.17 -10.57
C ALA A 84 -9.75 -6.39 -11.37
N LEU A 85 -9.59 -7.52 -10.70
CA LEU A 85 -9.18 -8.78 -11.31
C LEU A 85 -10.23 -9.30 -12.33
N GLU A 86 -11.52 -9.15 -12.05
CA GLU A 86 -12.60 -9.44 -13.01
C GLU A 86 -12.47 -8.64 -14.31
N LYS A 87 -11.90 -7.43 -14.23
CA LYS A 87 -11.58 -6.59 -15.40
C LYS A 87 -10.18 -6.80 -15.98
N GLY A 88 -9.47 -7.82 -15.52
CA GLY A 88 -8.11 -8.14 -15.96
C GLY A 88 -7.02 -7.19 -15.44
N ILE A 89 -7.33 -6.37 -14.43
CA ILE A 89 -6.38 -5.41 -13.86
C ILE A 89 -5.72 -6.06 -12.64
N SER A 90 -4.47 -6.45 -12.76
CA SER A 90 -3.66 -7.02 -11.67
C SER A 90 -2.65 -6.03 -11.08
N ARG A 91 -2.25 -4.99 -11.86
CA ARG A 91 -1.27 -4.00 -11.44
C ARG A 91 -1.92 -2.64 -11.24
N VAL A 92 -1.62 -2.00 -10.11
CA VAL A 92 -2.17 -0.69 -9.75
C VAL A 92 -1.10 0.20 -9.12
N VAL A 93 -1.30 1.50 -9.17
CA VAL A 93 -0.50 2.47 -8.42
C VAL A 93 -1.29 2.94 -7.22
N PHE A 94 -0.79 2.70 -6.01
CA PHE A 94 -1.49 3.10 -4.78
C PHE A 94 -1.36 4.60 -4.51
N ASP A 95 -2.50 5.30 -4.46
CA ASP A 95 -2.59 6.69 -4.04
C ASP A 95 -3.37 6.79 -2.71
N ARG A 96 -2.64 7.09 -1.65
CA ARG A 96 -3.21 7.22 -0.30
C ARG A 96 -3.93 8.55 -0.05
N GLY A 97 -4.04 9.44 -1.05
CA GLY A 97 -4.70 10.74 -0.89
C GLY A 97 -4.08 11.64 0.20
N GLY A 98 -2.77 11.51 0.45
CA GLY A 98 -2.06 12.26 1.49
C GLY A 98 -2.26 11.74 2.93
N TYR A 99 -2.98 10.62 3.12
CA TYR A 99 -3.09 9.96 4.42
C TYR A 99 -1.81 9.21 4.80
N LEU A 100 -1.57 9.07 6.10
CA LEU A 100 -0.50 8.19 6.60
C LEU A 100 -0.83 6.72 6.32
N TYR A 101 0.22 5.92 6.06
CA TYR A 101 0.08 4.47 5.89
C TYR A 101 -0.11 3.78 7.25
N HIS A 102 -1.28 3.97 7.83
CA HIS A 102 -1.65 3.48 9.14
C HIS A 102 -3.17 3.22 9.24
N GLY A 103 -3.57 2.35 10.17
CA GLY A 103 -4.97 2.08 10.49
C GLY A 103 -5.77 1.61 9.27
N ARG A 104 -6.91 2.24 9.01
CA ARG A 104 -7.84 1.87 7.92
C ARG A 104 -7.21 1.91 6.52
N ILE A 105 -6.31 2.87 6.27
CA ILE A 105 -5.63 2.99 4.98
C ILE A 105 -4.70 1.78 4.77
N LYS A 106 -3.92 1.43 5.79
CA LYS A 106 -3.07 0.24 5.76
C LYS A 106 -3.90 -1.02 5.56
N ALA A 107 -4.95 -1.21 6.38
CA ALA A 107 -5.81 -2.39 6.32
C ALA A 107 -6.46 -2.60 4.94
N LEU A 108 -6.92 -1.52 4.27
CA LEU A 108 -7.45 -1.58 2.91
C LEU A 108 -6.37 -1.98 1.90
N THR A 109 -5.21 -1.34 1.98
CA THR A 109 -4.11 -1.57 1.03
C THR A 109 -3.57 -3.00 1.14
N ASP A 110 -3.39 -3.49 2.38
CA ASP A 110 -2.88 -4.85 2.62
C ASP A 110 -3.91 -5.89 2.14
N ALA A 111 -5.19 -5.73 2.46
CA ALA A 111 -6.26 -6.60 1.99
C ALA A 111 -6.39 -6.62 0.45
N ALA A 112 -6.17 -5.47 -0.22
CA ALA A 112 -6.18 -5.41 -1.67
C ALA A 112 -4.99 -6.17 -2.30
N ARG A 113 -3.82 -6.13 -1.66
CA ARG A 113 -2.63 -6.90 -2.07
C ARG A 113 -2.81 -8.40 -1.82
N GLU A 114 -3.31 -8.77 -0.65
CA GLU A 114 -3.61 -10.17 -0.30
C GLU A 114 -4.61 -10.79 -1.29
N ALA A 115 -5.59 -10.01 -1.75
CA ALA A 115 -6.54 -10.43 -2.76
C ALA A 115 -5.99 -10.49 -4.20
N GLY A 116 -4.73 -10.10 -4.43
CA GLY A 116 -4.01 -10.31 -5.69
C GLY A 116 -3.56 -9.07 -6.44
N LEU A 117 -3.87 -7.85 -5.98
CA LEU A 117 -3.35 -6.64 -6.61
C LEU A 117 -1.85 -6.46 -6.30
N ASN A 118 -1.05 -6.25 -7.34
CA ASN A 118 0.42 -6.10 -7.27
C ASN A 118 1.13 -7.31 -6.61
N LYS A 119 0.58 -8.50 -6.73
CA LYS A 119 1.14 -9.70 -6.11
C LYS A 119 2.59 -9.97 -6.51
N ASN A 120 2.93 -9.74 -7.78
CA ASN A 120 4.28 -9.92 -8.29
C ASN A 120 5.29 -8.91 -7.70
N GLU A 121 4.84 -7.69 -7.36
CA GLU A 121 5.70 -6.69 -6.71
C GLU A 121 5.98 -7.05 -5.23
N LEU A 122 5.08 -7.77 -4.58
CA LEU A 122 5.30 -8.27 -3.22
C LEU A 122 6.30 -9.42 -3.20
N ILE A 123 6.15 -10.39 -4.10
CA ILE A 123 7.06 -11.53 -4.23
C ILE A 123 8.48 -11.02 -4.51
N ALA A 124 8.65 -10.11 -5.47
CA ALA A 124 9.96 -9.53 -5.79
C ALA A 124 10.59 -8.79 -4.59
N ARG A 125 9.80 -8.08 -3.79
CA ARG A 125 10.30 -7.40 -2.59
C ARG A 125 10.64 -8.34 -1.44
N GLU A 126 9.91 -9.43 -1.32
CA GLU A 126 10.20 -10.47 -0.33
C GLU A 126 11.47 -11.24 -0.70
N GLU A 127 11.69 -11.50 -1.99
CA GLU A 127 12.93 -12.11 -2.51
C GLU A 127 14.12 -11.18 -2.30
N GLU A 128 14.06 -9.90 -2.67
CA GLU A 128 15.11 -8.90 -2.41
C GLU A 128 15.42 -8.75 -0.90
N ALA A 129 14.38 -8.75 -0.07
CA ALA A 129 14.56 -8.65 1.38
C ALA A 129 15.19 -9.92 1.98
N ALA A 130 14.87 -11.09 1.44
CA ALA A 130 15.46 -12.36 1.84
C ALA A 130 16.93 -12.47 1.41
N GLU A 131 17.26 -12.03 0.19
CA GLU A 131 18.64 -11.96 -0.31
C GLU A 131 19.49 -11.01 0.52
N ALA A 132 18.99 -9.80 0.80
CA ALA A 132 19.69 -8.82 1.65
C ALA A 132 19.94 -9.33 3.08
N GLN A 133 19.01 -10.12 3.64
CA GLN A 133 19.20 -10.71 4.97
C GLN A 133 20.20 -11.87 4.95
N THR A 134 20.27 -12.63 3.87
CA THR A 134 21.28 -13.70 3.73
C THR A 134 22.67 -13.14 3.56
N GLU A 135 22.85 -12.06 2.78
CA GLU A 135 24.14 -11.38 2.62
C GLU A 135 24.62 -10.76 3.94
N ALA A 136 23.76 -10.05 4.66
CA ALA A 136 24.11 -9.49 5.97
C ALA A 136 24.50 -10.56 7.01
N ASN A 137 23.86 -11.73 6.95
CA ASN A 137 24.15 -12.84 7.86
C ASN A 137 25.50 -13.53 7.52
N VAL A 138 25.88 -13.54 6.25
CA VAL A 138 27.16 -14.07 5.77
C VAL A 138 28.32 -13.15 6.20
N GLU A 139 28.15 -11.82 6.08
CA GLU A 139 29.16 -10.83 6.52
C GLU A 139 29.40 -10.90 8.03
N VAL A 140 28.35 -10.95 8.84
CA VAL A 140 28.47 -11.07 10.31
C VAL A 140 29.15 -12.37 10.73
N LYS A 141 29.00 -13.46 9.95
CA LYS A 141 29.64 -14.74 10.21
C LYS A 141 31.12 -14.75 9.79
N ALA A 142 31.49 -13.97 8.78
CA ALA A 142 32.87 -13.82 8.33
C ALA A 142 33.72 -13.00 9.32
N GLU A 143 33.18 -11.97 9.95
CA GLU A 143 33.87 -11.18 10.96
C GLU A 143 34.11 -11.90 12.30
N ARG A 144 33.36 -12.96 12.59
CA ARG A 144 33.46 -13.74 13.83
C ARG A 144 34.53 -14.86 13.82
N LYS A 145 35.44 -14.91 12.84
CA LYS A 145 36.57 -15.86 12.91
C LYS A 145 37.50 -15.50 14.08
N PRO A 146 37.79 -16.42 15.01
CA PRO A 146 38.56 -16.11 16.20
C PRO A 146 40.03 -15.84 15.84
N ARG A 147 40.57 -14.69 16.28
CA ARG A 147 42.01 -14.42 16.29
C ARG A 147 42.72 -15.53 17.05
N LYS A 148 43.51 -16.33 16.35
CA LYS A 148 44.43 -17.29 16.96
C LYS A 148 45.41 -16.55 17.89
N LYS A 149 45.31 -16.82 19.20
CA LYS A 149 46.32 -16.43 20.18
C LYS A 149 47.62 -17.16 19.87
N THR A 150 48.56 -16.49 19.32
CA THR A 150 49.96 -16.95 19.30
C THR A 150 50.45 -16.95 20.74
N LYS A 151 50.62 -18.12 21.32
CA LYS A 151 51.41 -18.31 22.53
C LYS A 151 52.88 -18.35 22.12
N GLU A 152 53.60 -17.29 22.41
CA GLU A 152 55.04 -17.27 22.45
C GLU A 152 55.46 -17.93 23.77
N LYS A 153 56.29 -18.96 23.68
CA LYS A 153 56.98 -19.58 24.80
C LYS A 153 58.35 -18.92 24.92
N GLN A 154 58.65 -18.45 26.09
CA GLN A 154 60.00 -18.44 26.70
C GLN A 154 59.94 -19.16 28.04
#